data_05b42afdd1d61963fa21ee29b95e80af
#
_entry.id   05b42afdd1d61963fa21ee29b95e80af
#
_cell.length_a   1.000
_cell.length_b   1.000
_cell.length_c   1.000
_cell.angle_alpha   90.00
_cell.angle_beta   90.00
_cell.angle_gamma   90.00
#
_symmetry.space_group_name_H-M   'P 1'
#
loop_
_entity.id
_entity.type
_entity.pdbx_description
1 polymer ?
#
loop_
_entity_poly.entity_id
_entity_poly.type
_entity_poly.pdbx_seq_one_letter_code
_entity_poly.pdbx_strand_id
1 'polypeptide(L)' 'MMKPRLRQKLAEIIGIDPSALTDETELLADQWDSVVVLDLLAALDESYDVTVSMGTIMSCRNVGALMAAMRDAGAAV' A
#
# COMPACT_ATOMS: atom_id res chain seq x y z
N MET A 1 -0.84 2.87 12.77
CA MET A 1 -0.88 4.03 11.84
C MET A 1 0.19 3.88 10.78
N MET A 2 -0.12 4.22 9.54
CA MET A 2 0.82 4.12 8.43
C MET A 2 1.93 5.15 8.57
N LYS A 3 3.19 4.73 8.35
CA LYS A 3 4.33 5.66 8.39
C LYS A 3 4.23 6.68 7.27
N PRO A 4 4.70 7.92 7.49
CA PRO A 4 4.60 8.98 6.47
C PRO A 4 5.19 8.62 5.12
N ARG A 5 6.31 7.89 5.10
CA ARG A 5 6.97 7.48 3.86
C ARG A 5 6.08 6.57 3.02
N LEU A 6 5.40 5.60 3.65
CA LEU A 6 4.49 4.71 2.95
C LEU A 6 3.23 5.45 2.48
N ARG A 7 2.70 6.33 3.33
CA ARG A 7 1.55 7.17 2.96
C ARG A 7 1.86 8.03 1.74
N GLN A 8 3.04 8.64 1.73
CA GLN A 8 3.47 9.47 0.61
C GLN A 8 3.63 8.64 -0.66
N LYS A 9 4.21 7.44 -0.56
CA LYS A 9 4.37 6.54 -1.69
C LYS A 9 3.03 6.13 -2.29
N LEU A 10 2.07 5.75 -1.46
CA LEU A 10 0.72 5.40 -1.91
C LEU A 10 0.03 6.58 -2.57
N ALA A 11 0.13 7.76 -1.98
CA ALA A 11 -0.47 8.97 -2.54
C ALA A 11 0.11 9.30 -3.92
N GLU A 12 1.42 9.14 -4.10
CA GLU A 12 2.07 9.35 -5.40
C GLU A 12 1.55 8.36 -6.45
N ILE A 13 1.42 7.09 -6.08
CA ILE A 13 0.92 6.04 -6.97
C ILE A 13 -0.52 6.35 -7.41
N ILE A 14 -1.36 6.74 -6.48
CA ILE A 14 -2.78 7.02 -6.74
C ILE A 14 -2.97 8.38 -7.41
N GLY A 15 -2.05 9.31 -7.19
CA GLY A 15 -2.11 10.66 -7.76
C GLY A 15 -2.94 11.64 -6.93
N ILE A 16 -2.92 11.49 -5.60
CA ILE A 16 -3.65 12.36 -4.69
C ILE A 16 -2.69 12.94 -3.64
N ASP A 17 -3.16 13.94 -2.90
CA ASP A 17 -2.42 14.47 -1.77
C ASP A 17 -2.39 13.44 -0.64
N PRO A 18 -1.25 13.25 0.05
CA PRO A 18 -1.19 12.32 1.18
C PRO A 18 -2.25 12.55 2.26
N SER A 19 -2.65 13.80 2.48
CA SER A 19 -3.69 14.12 3.46
C SER A 19 -5.08 13.65 3.05
N ALA A 20 -5.29 13.38 1.75
CA ALA A 20 -6.56 12.86 1.24
C ALA A 20 -6.67 11.34 1.31
N LEU A 21 -5.59 10.66 1.69
CA LEU A 21 -5.55 9.21 1.74
C LEU A 21 -6.33 8.69 2.95
N THR A 22 -7.33 7.85 2.70
CA THR A 22 -8.14 7.20 3.75
C THR A 22 -8.24 5.72 3.46
N ASP A 23 -8.76 4.95 4.42
CA ASP A 23 -8.99 3.51 4.24
C ASP A 23 -9.94 3.22 3.09
N GLU A 24 -10.81 4.17 2.76
CA GLU A 24 -11.80 4.03 1.68
C GLU A 24 -11.25 4.40 0.30
N THR A 25 -10.03 4.96 0.24
CA THR A 25 -9.41 5.32 -1.03
C THR A 25 -9.24 4.08 -1.89
N GLU A 26 -9.78 4.13 -3.11
CA GLU A 26 -9.76 2.98 -4.03
C GLU A 26 -8.40 2.82 -4.71
N LEU A 27 -8.00 1.56 -4.90
CA LEU A 27 -6.80 1.20 -5.65
C LEU A 27 -7.27 0.76 -7.04
N LEU A 28 -7.20 1.68 -7.99
CA LEU A 28 -7.74 1.47 -9.33
C LEU A 28 -6.83 0.56 -10.16
N ALA A 29 -7.44 -0.34 -10.93
CA ALA A 29 -6.72 -1.37 -11.68
C ALA A 29 -5.70 -0.80 -12.67
N ASP A 30 -5.98 0.33 -13.29
CA ASP A 30 -5.08 0.98 -14.26
C ASP A 30 -3.85 1.60 -13.60
N GLN A 31 -3.93 1.90 -12.29
CA GLN A 31 -2.82 2.44 -11.50
C GLN A 31 -2.14 1.37 -10.65
N TRP A 32 -2.78 0.23 -10.48
CA TRP A 32 -2.38 -0.83 -9.55
C TRP A 32 -1.84 -2.05 -10.31
N ASP A 33 -0.72 -1.85 -11.01
CA ASP A 33 -0.09 -2.90 -11.81
C ASP A 33 1.12 -3.51 -11.09
N SER A 34 1.73 -4.53 -11.72
CA SER A 34 2.83 -5.27 -11.11
C SER A 34 4.07 -4.40 -10.85
N VAL A 35 4.34 -3.42 -11.69
CA VAL A 35 5.51 -2.53 -11.51
C VAL A 35 5.33 -1.67 -10.27
N VAL A 36 4.14 -1.09 -10.13
CA VAL A 36 3.78 -0.26 -8.97
C VAL A 36 3.78 -1.10 -7.69
N VAL A 37 3.23 -2.30 -7.74
CA VAL A 37 3.18 -3.20 -6.58
C VAL A 37 4.57 -3.64 -6.16
N LEU A 38 5.48 -3.90 -7.10
CA LEU A 38 6.87 -4.22 -6.78
C LEU A 38 7.55 -3.07 -6.03
N ASP A 39 7.34 -1.84 -6.48
CA ASP A 39 7.87 -0.66 -5.82
C ASP A 39 7.31 -0.52 -4.40
N LEU A 40 6.02 -0.79 -4.24
CA LEU A 40 5.37 -0.77 -2.92
C LEU A 40 5.93 -1.86 -2.01
N LEU A 41 6.16 -3.07 -2.52
CA LEU A 41 6.74 -4.17 -1.74
C LEU A 41 8.11 -3.80 -1.20
N ALA A 42 8.94 -3.13 -2.01
CA ALA A 42 10.24 -2.65 -1.57
C ALA A 42 10.10 -1.62 -0.44
N ALA A 43 9.13 -0.72 -0.55
CA ALA A 43 8.86 0.27 0.49
C ALA A 43 8.37 -0.37 1.80
N LEU A 44 7.56 -1.43 1.70
CA LEU A 44 7.10 -2.18 2.87
C LEU A 44 8.24 -2.87 3.59
N ASP A 45 9.14 -3.49 2.83
CA ASP A 45 10.32 -4.15 3.39
C ASP A 45 11.21 -3.15 4.13
N GLU A 46 11.48 -2.00 3.52
CA GLU A 46 12.31 -0.96 4.11
C GLU A 46 11.69 -0.33 5.36
N SER A 47 10.36 -0.10 5.33
CA SER A 47 9.68 0.66 6.39
C SER A 47 9.22 -0.21 7.55
N TYR A 48 8.83 -1.45 7.28
CA TYR A 48 8.19 -2.31 8.28
C TYR A 48 8.86 -3.68 8.42
N ASP A 49 9.85 -3.98 7.59
CA ASP A 49 10.54 -5.28 7.60
C ASP A 49 9.55 -6.44 7.47
N VAL A 50 8.59 -6.29 6.56
CA VAL A 50 7.58 -7.32 6.28
C VAL A 50 7.56 -7.65 4.80
N THR A 51 7.21 -8.89 4.50
CA THR A 51 7.03 -9.38 3.13
C THR A 51 5.59 -9.82 2.95
N VAL A 52 4.91 -9.21 1.97
CA VAL A 52 3.54 -9.59 1.60
C VAL A 52 3.59 -10.08 0.15
N SER A 53 2.84 -11.12 -0.18
CA SER A 53 2.86 -11.63 -1.55
C SER A 53 2.29 -10.61 -2.52
N MET A 54 2.85 -10.56 -3.73
CA MET A 54 2.37 -9.67 -4.78
C MET A 54 0.90 -9.91 -5.10
N GLY A 55 0.48 -11.19 -5.17
CA GLY A 55 -0.92 -11.53 -5.43
C GLY A 55 -1.87 -10.97 -4.37
N THR A 56 -1.47 -11.01 -3.11
CA THR A 56 -2.27 -10.44 -2.02
C THR A 56 -2.42 -8.93 -2.19
N ILE A 57 -1.31 -8.24 -2.46
CA ILE A 57 -1.33 -6.78 -2.64
C ILE A 57 -2.17 -6.40 -3.87
N MET A 58 -2.01 -7.11 -4.98
CA MET A 58 -2.73 -6.81 -6.22
C MET A 58 -4.23 -7.06 -6.10
N SER A 59 -4.66 -7.91 -5.18
CA SER A 59 -6.08 -8.18 -4.96
C SER A 59 -6.76 -7.14 -4.06
N CYS A 60 -5.99 -6.26 -3.42
CA CYS A 60 -6.55 -5.21 -2.58
C CYS A 60 -7.28 -4.16 -3.44
N ARG A 61 -8.51 -3.83 -3.06
CA ARG A 61 -9.35 -2.88 -3.80
C ARG A 61 -9.33 -1.47 -3.21
N ASN A 62 -8.91 -1.35 -1.97
CA ASN A 62 -8.81 -0.06 -1.29
C ASN A 62 -7.67 -0.09 -0.29
N VAL A 63 -7.36 1.07 0.27
CA VAL A 63 -6.27 1.22 1.23
C VAL A 63 -6.53 0.43 2.50
N GLY A 64 -7.78 0.35 2.94
CA GLY A 64 -8.15 -0.44 4.13
C GLY A 64 -7.80 -1.91 3.98
N ALA A 65 -8.08 -2.49 2.80
CA ALA A 65 -7.73 -3.88 2.52
C ALA A 65 -6.20 -4.07 2.50
N LEU A 66 -5.47 -3.12 1.93
CA LEU A 66 -4.01 -3.14 1.94
C LEU A 66 -3.47 -3.09 3.37
N MET A 67 -4.02 -2.22 4.21
CA MET A 67 -3.61 -2.10 5.61
C MET A 67 -3.86 -3.40 6.37
N ALA A 68 -4.99 -4.06 6.13
CA ALA A 68 -5.31 -5.34 6.75
C ALA A 68 -4.30 -6.42 6.34
N ALA A 69 -3.94 -6.47 5.05
CA ALA A 69 -2.95 -7.42 4.55
C ALA A 69 -1.57 -7.18 5.19
N MET A 70 -1.20 -5.92 5.38
CA MET A 70 0.06 -5.56 6.03
C MET A 70 0.06 -5.96 7.50
N ARG A 71 -1.04 -5.73 8.22
CA ARG A 71 -1.17 -6.16 9.62
C ARG A 71 -1.08 -7.67 9.75
N ASP A 72 -1.69 -8.42 8.85
CA ASP A 72 -1.61 -9.88 8.83
C ASP A 72 -0.18 -10.37 8.61
N ALA A 73 0.63 -9.59 7.92
CA ALA A 73 2.05 -9.90 7.70
C ALA A 73 2.94 -9.46 8.86
N GLY A 74 2.37 -8.78 9.86
CA GLY A 74 3.09 -8.35 11.05
C GLY A 74 3.46 -6.87 11.09
N ALA A 75 3.02 -6.07 10.13
CA ALA A 75 3.30 -4.64 10.13
C ALA A 75 2.44 -3.92 11.18
N ALA A 76 3.05 -2.96 11.88
CA ALA A 76 2.36 -2.13 12.87
C ALA A 76 1.70 -0.91 12.21
N VAL A 77 0.68 -1.17 11.44
CA VAL A 77 -0.05 -0.11 10.71
C VAL A 77 -1.46 0.10 11.25
#